data_c402711b9891327efca6334c3ed9631a
#
_entry.id   c402711b9891327efca6334c3ed9631a
#
_cell.length_a   1.000
_cell.length_b   1.000
_cell.length_c   1.000
_cell.angle_alpha   90.00
_cell.angle_beta   90.00
_cell.angle_gamma   90.00
#
_symmetry.space_group_name_H-M   'P 1'
#
loop_
_entity.id
_entity.type
_entity.pdbx_description
1 polymer ?
#
loop_
_entity_poly.entity_id
_entity_poly.type
_entity_poly.pdbx_seq_one_letter_code
_entity_poly.pdbx_strand_id
1 'polypeptide(L)'
;MLSGHVIIFAKAPLLGRVKTRLIPVLGPELALDAHLEMVRLTLEKISQLNYSATLWLSESSQEGEGWGREHSLPVEVQCSGDLGTKMLDAISRTLEASPEKVVLIGSDCPVLSQKDIHDAF
;
A
#
# COMPACT_ATOMS: atom_id res chain seq x y z
N MET A 1 14.99 -5.81 -14.48
CA MET A 1 14.03 -5.84 -13.37
C MET A 1 14.46 -6.90 -12.37
N LEU A 2 14.42 -6.58 -11.09
CA LEU A 2 14.73 -7.54 -10.03
C LEU A 2 13.59 -8.56 -9.90
N SER A 3 13.93 -9.80 -9.53
CA SER A 3 12.95 -10.83 -9.21
C SER A 3 12.26 -10.51 -7.89
N GLY A 4 10.96 -10.38 -7.93
CA GLY A 4 10.18 -10.12 -6.73
C GLY A 4 9.03 -9.17 -6.99
N HIS A 5 8.03 -9.25 -6.14
CA HIS A 5 6.85 -8.41 -6.24
C HIS A 5 6.51 -7.81 -4.88
N VAL A 6 6.25 -6.52 -4.84
CA VAL A 6 5.86 -5.80 -3.63
C VAL A 6 4.35 -5.59 -3.64
N ILE A 7 3.68 -6.06 -2.60
CA ILE A 7 2.27 -5.77 -2.35
C ILE A 7 2.22 -4.60 -1.36
N ILE A 8 1.53 -3.53 -1.71
CA ILE A 8 1.40 -2.35 -0.86
C ILE A 8 -0.05 -2.26 -0.39
N PHE A 9 -0.27 -2.42 0.91
CA PHE A 9 -1.59 -2.24 1.51
C PHE A 9 -1.76 -0.79 1.95
N ALA A 10 -2.81 -0.14 1.47
CA ALA A 10 -3.15 1.22 1.85
C ALA A 10 -4.64 1.36 2.06
N LYS A 11 -5.04 2.10 3.08
CA LYS A 11 -6.45 2.46 3.24
C LYS A 11 -6.84 3.46 2.17
N ALA A 12 -8.05 3.30 1.62
CA ALA A 12 -8.60 4.28 0.71
C ALA A 12 -8.65 5.66 1.40
N PRO A 13 -8.35 6.75 0.67
CA PRO A 13 -8.23 8.08 1.28
C PRO A 13 -9.61 8.71 1.53
N LEU A 14 -10.31 8.20 2.52
CA LEU A 14 -11.66 8.64 2.88
C LEU A 14 -11.63 9.47 4.15
N LEU A 15 -12.18 10.67 4.09
CA LEU A 15 -12.24 11.60 5.21
C LEU A 15 -12.93 10.94 6.40
N GLY A 16 -12.32 11.04 7.58
CA GLY A 16 -12.85 10.47 8.82
C GLY A 16 -12.64 8.98 8.99
N ARG A 17 -12.03 8.29 8.00
CA ARG A 17 -11.85 6.83 8.00
C ARG A 17 -10.39 6.39 7.99
N VAL A 18 -9.46 7.35 7.92
CA VAL A 18 -8.02 7.07 7.93
C VAL A 18 -7.38 7.77 9.13
N LYS A 19 -6.32 7.15 9.69
CA LYS A 19 -5.60 7.73 10.84
C LYS A 19 -6.54 8.11 11.98
N THR A 20 -7.52 7.25 12.28
CA THR A 20 -8.59 7.56 13.24
C THR A 20 -8.07 7.91 14.63
N ARG A 21 -6.90 7.37 15.02
CA ARG A 21 -6.24 7.70 16.29
C ARG A 21 -5.83 9.16 16.38
N LEU A 22 -5.59 9.82 15.24
CA LEU A 22 -5.14 11.21 15.19
C LEU A 22 -6.30 12.21 15.12
N ILE A 23 -7.51 11.75 14.79
CA ILE A 23 -8.67 12.63 14.62
C ILE A 23 -8.97 13.46 15.87
N PRO A 24 -8.94 12.91 17.10
CA PRO A 24 -9.21 13.72 18.30
C PRO A 24 -8.24 14.88 18.50
N VAL A 25 -7.01 14.78 17.96
CA VAL A 25 -5.98 15.82 18.12
C VAL A 25 -5.91 16.72 16.90
N LEU A 26 -5.92 16.13 15.69
CA LEU A 26 -5.68 16.85 14.43
C LEU A 26 -6.96 17.20 13.67
N GLY A 27 -8.06 16.50 13.93
CA GLY A 27 -9.25 16.56 13.09
C GLY A 27 -9.15 15.66 11.89
N PRO A 28 -10.30 15.34 11.25
CA PRO A 28 -10.34 14.38 10.16
C PRO A 28 -9.59 14.86 8.90
N GLU A 29 -9.56 16.16 8.60
CA GLU A 29 -8.88 16.71 7.44
C GLU A 29 -7.37 16.58 7.55
N LEU A 30 -6.78 16.92 8.69
CA LEU A 30 -5.35 16.79 8.92
C LEU A 30 -4.93 15.32 9.04
N ALA A 31 -5.81 14.48 9.60
CA ALA A 31 -5.56 13.04 9.64
C ALA A 31 -5.50 12.47 8.21
N LEU A 32 -6.41 12.90 7.33
CA LEU A 32 -6.39 12.50 5.92
C LEU A 32 -5.11 12.99 5.23
N ASP A 33 -4.72 14.26 5.45
CA ASP A 33 -3.49 14.81 4.87
C ASP A 33 -2.26 14.00 5.30
N ALA A 34 -2.19 13.60 6.57
CA ALA A 34 -1.10 12.76 7.06
C ALA A 34 -1.07 11.40 6.35
N HIS A 35 -2.24 10.79 6.13
CA HIS A 35 -2.34 9.53 5.41
C HIS A 35 -1.87 9.66 3.96
N LEU A 36 -2.33 10.70 3.26
CA LEU A 36 -1.93 10.95 1.87
C LEU A 36 -0.42 11.11 1.75
N GLU A 37 0.20 11.84 2.68
CA GLU A 37 1.64 12.06 2.68
C GLU A 37 2.41 10.76 2.92
N MET A 38 1.97 9.92 3.84
CA MET A 38 2.62 8.63 4.12
C MET A 38 2.51 7.68 2.93
N VAL A 39 1.36 7.64 2.27
CA VAL A 39 1.19 6.83 1.06
C VAL A 39 2.11 7.35 -0.04
N ARG A 40 2.14 8.66 -0.24
CA ARG A 40 3.01 9.28 -1.26
C ARG A 40 4.48 8.90 -1.04
N LEU A 41 4.96 9.01 0.20
CA LEU A 41 6.34 8.66 0.52
C LEU A 41 6.63 7.18 0.26
N THR A 42 5.70 6.30 0.62
CA THR A 42 5.83 4.87 0.39
C THR A 42 5.91 4.56 -1.11
N LEU A 43 5.00 5.11 -1.90
CA LEU A 43 4.96 4.87 -3.34
C LEU A 43 6.19 5.42 -4.04
N GLU A 44 6.71 6.57 -3.61
CA GLU A 44 7.96 7.11 -4.16
C GLU A 44 9.14 6.18 -3.88
N LYS A 45 9.24 5.63 -2.67
CA LYS A 45 10.29 4.67 -2.33
C LYS A 45 10.23 3.43 -3.21
N ILE A 46 9.01 2.91 -3.42
CA ILE A 46 8.80 1.71 -4.23
C ILE A 46 9.12 1.98 -5.70
N SER A 47 8.73 3.14 -6.23
CA SER A 47 8.95 3.47 -7.64
C SER A 47 10.43 3.60 -8.01
N GLN A 48 11.30 3.85 -7.03
CA GLN A 48 12.75 3.91 -7.22
C GLN A 48 13.41 2.53 -7.20
N LEU A 49 12.68 1.50 -6.77
CA LEU A 49 13.14 0.12 -6.80
C LEU A 49 12.74 -0.52 -8.13
N ASN A 50 13.52 -1.51 -8.57
CA ASN A 50 13.23 -2.20 -9.82
C ASN A 50 12.38 -3.47 -9.64
N TYR A 51 11.61 -3.54 -8.56
CA TYR A 51 10.66 -4.62 -8.34
C TYR A 51 9.31 -4.23 -8.94
N SER A 52 8.55 -5.23 -9.39
CA SER A 52 7.15 -5.00 -9.72
C SER A 52 6.36 -4.77 -8.43
N ALA A 53 5.28 -4.03 -8.52
CA ALA A 53 4.48 -3.70 -7.35
C ALA A 53 3.00 -3.55 -7.71
N THR A 54 2.14 -3.81 -6.74
CA THR A 54 0.68 -3.63 -6.86
C THR A 54 0.18 -2.91 -5.62
N LEU A 55 -0.69 -1.93 -5.82
CA LEU A 55 -1.33 -1.22 -4.72
C LEU A 55 -2.67 -1.89 -4.42
N TRP A 56 -2.88 -2.28 -3.16
CA TRP A 56 -4.10 -2.93 -2.69
C TRP A 56 -4.81 -2.00 -1.72
N LEU A 57 -5.96 -1.47 -2.14
CA LEU A 57 -6.75 -0.54 -1.34
C LEU A 57 -7.70 -1.28 -0.42
N SER A 58 -7.98 -0.70 0.75
CA SER A 58 -8.96 -1.25 1.69
C SER A 58 -10.36 -1.32 1.07
N GLU A 59 -10.69 -0.38 0.19
CA GLU A 59 -11.92 -0.38 -0.57
C GLU A 59 -11.73 0.44 -1.84
N SER A 60 -12.65 0.30 -2.79
CA SER A 60 -12.59 1.02 -4.06
C SER A 60 -12.74 2.52 -3.83
N SER A 61 -11.90 3.33 -4.49
CA SER A 61 -12.01 4.79 -4.46
C SER A 61 -11.32 5.39 -5.69
N GLN A 62 -11.87 6.47 -6.22
CA GLN A 62 -11.28 7.17 -7.36
C GLN A 62 -9.93 7.77 -6.99
N GLU A 63 -9.82 8.34 -5.80
CA GLU A 63 -8.60 8.95 -5.29
C GLU A 63 -7.49 7.90 -5.12
N GLY A 64 -7.85 6.74 -4.59
CA GLY A 64 -6.91 5.63 -4.44
C GLY A 64 -6.44 5.09 -5.77
N GLU A 65 -7.33 4.98 -6.75
CA GLU A 65 -6.97 4.58 -8.11
C GLU A 65 -6.05 5.62 -8.77
N GLY A 66 -6.22 6.90 -8.42
CA GLY A 66 -5.33 7.97 -8.86
C GLY A 66 -3.88 7.75 -8.47
N TRP A 67 -3.64 7.20 -7.28
CA TRP A 67 -2.28 6.84 -6.87
C TRP A 67 -1.64 5.83 -7.83
N GLY A 68 -2.42 4.83 -8.25
CA GLY A 68 -1.93 3.83 -9.21
C GLY A 68 -1.55 4.47 -10.54
N ARG A 69 -2.38 5.38 -11.03
CA ARG A 69 -2.09 6.10 -12.29
C ARG A 69 -0.84 6.97 -12.16
N GLU A 70 -0.70 7.71 -11.05
CA GLU A 70 0.46 8.58 -10.83
C GLU A 70 1.78 7.80 -10.79
N HIS A 71 1.77 6.61 -10.22
CA HIS A 71 2.97 5.82 -10.00
C HIS A 71 3.10 4.63 -10.95
N SER A 72 2.21 4.53 -11.93
CA SER A 72 2.18 3.43 -12.91
C SER A 72 2.08 2.06 -12.24
N LEU A 73 1.24 1.94 -11.22
CA LEU A 73 1.01 0.71 -10.47
C LEU A 73 -0.39 0.17 -10.74
N PRO A 74 -0.54 -1.15 -10.93
CA PRO A 74 -1.86 -1.78 -10.90
C PRO A 74 -2.50 -1.58 -9.53
N VAL A 75 -3.82 -1.44 -9.51
CA VAL A 75 -4.58 -1.26 -8.27
C VAL A 75 -5.57 -2.41 -8.12
N GLU A 76 -5.56 -3.02 -6.93
CA GLU A 76 -6.49 -4.07 -6.54
C GLU A 76 -7.22 -3.64 -5.28
N VAL A 77 -8.31 -4.30 -4.94
CA VAL A 77 -9.04 -4.07 -3.70
C VAL A 77 -8.89 -5.30 -2.80
N GLN A 78 -8.59 -5.05 -1.53
CA GLN A 78 -8.45 -6.12 -0.53
C GLN A 78 -9.79 -6.84 -0.34
N CYS A 79 -9.74 -8.15 -0.11
CA CYS A 79 -10.95 -8.91 0.20
C CYS A 79 -11.51 -8.50 1.55
N SER A 80 -12.72 -8.97 1.87
CA SER A 80 -13.30 -8.76 3.20
C SER A 80 -12.67 -9.73 4.21
N GLY A 81 -12.79 -9.40 5.49
CA GLY A 81 -12.25 -10.21 6.57
C GLY A 81 -11.24 -9.45 7.42
N ASP A 82 -10.55 -10.16 8.28
CA ASP A 82 -9.51 -9.58 9.11
C ASP A 82 -8.21 -9.34 8.31
N LEU A 83 -7.23 -8.71 8.94
CA LEU A 83 -5.98 -8.39 8.28
C LEU A 83 -5.25 -9.64 7.79
N GLY A 84 -5.22 -10.69 8.60
CA GLY A 84 -4.58 -11.95 8.21
C GLY A 84 -5.20 -12.57 6.97
N THR A 85 -6.53 -12.57 6.88
CA THR A 85 -7.26 -13.06 5.70
C THR A 85 -6.94 -12.22 4.47
N LYS A 86 -6.92 -10.90 4.62
CA LYS A 86 -6.59 -9.98 3.52
C LYS A 86 -5.17 -10.18 3.00
N MET A 87 -4.22 -10.36 3.91
CA MET A 87 -2.82 -10.59 3.56
C MET A 87 -2.65 -11.92 2.82
N LEU A 88 -3.27 -12.98 3.34
CA LEU A 88 -3.21 -14.30 2.72
C LEU A 88 -3.81 -14.28 1.31
N ASP A 89 -4.96 -13.64 1.14
CA ASP A 89 -5.62 -13.51 -0.16
C ASP A 89 -4.72 -12.78 -1.17
N ALA A 90 -4.17 -11.63 -0.78
CA ALA A 90 -3.32 -10.84 -1.66
C ALA A 90 -2.06 -11.59 -2.07
N ILE A 91 -1.39 -12.25 -1.12
CA ILE A 91 -0.18 -13.02 -1.39
C ILE A 91 -0.49 -14.20 -2.30
N SER A 92 -1.56 -14.95 -2.00
CA SER A 92 -1.96 -16.12 -2.81
C SER A 92 -2.29 -15.75 -4.24
N ARG A 93 -3.06 -14.67 -4.43
CA ARG A 93 -3.44 -14.21 -5.77
C ARG A 93 -2.23 -13.73 -6.56
N THR A 94 -1.29 -13.08 -5.89
CA THR A 94 -0.05 -12.62 -6.54
C THR A 94 0.83 -13.78 -6.94
N LEU A 95 0.98 -14.80 -6.08
CA LEU A 95 1.79 -15.98 -6.38
C LEU A 95 1.18 -16.84 -7.50
N GLU A 96 -0.15 -16.89 -7.59
CA GLU A 96 -0.82 -17.59 -8.68
C GLU A 96 -0.56 -16.92 -10.03
N ALA A 97 -0.54 -15.59 -10.07
CA ALA A 97 -0.31 -14.83 -11.30
C ALA A 97 1.17 -14.84 -11.70
N SER A 98 2.08 -14.81 -10.73
CA SER A 98 3.51 -14.74 -10.97
C SER A 98 4.25 -15.35 -9.76
N PRO A 99 4.73 -16.59 -9.85
CA PRO A 99 5.35 -17.29 -8.71
C PRO A 99 6.75 -16.78 -8.39
N GLU A 100 6.86 -15.52 -8.01
CA GLU A 100 8.08 -14.87 -7.60
C GLU A 100 8.08 -14.69 -6.07
N LYS A 101 9.19 -14.19 -5.53
CA LYS A 101 9.23 -13.79 -4.12
C LYS A 101 8.31 -12.60 -3.92
N VAL A 102 7.51 -12.62 -2.86
CA VAL A 102 6.53 -11.58 -2.55
C VAL A 102 6.82 -10.99 -1.20
N VAL A 103 6.81 -9.67 -1.11
CA VAL A 103 6.91 -8.92 0.14
C VAL A 103 5.67 -8.03 0.24
N LEU A 104 5.00 -8.07 1.39
CA LEU A 104 3.83 -7.23 1.65
C LEU A 104 4.21 -6.16 2.67
N ILE A 105 3.93 -4.91 2.34
CA ILE A 105 4.17 -3.77 3.23
C ILE A 105 2.90 -2.95 3.41
N GLY A 106 2.82 -2.25 4.54
CA GLY A 106 1.78 -1.25 4.75
C GLY A 106 2.30 0.14 4.39
N SER A 107 1.39 1.05 4.13
CA SER A 107 1.74 2.44 3.80
C SER A 107 1.98 3.31 5.04
N ASP A 108 1.85 2.75 6.24
CA ASP A 108 1.94 3.49 7.51
C ASP A 108 3.31 3.40 8.19
N CYS A 109 4.35 3.01 7.45
CA CYS A 109 5.69 2.87 8.01
C CYS A 109 6.66 3.85 7.35
N PRO A 110 6.72 5.12 7.80
CA PRO A 110 7.56 6.14 7.15
C PRO A 110 9.05 5.88 7.30
N VAL A 111 9.46 5.08 8.29
CA VAL A 111 10.87 4.75 8.53
C VAL A 111 11.35 3.57 7.69
N LEU A 112 10.44 2.90 6.98
CA LEU A 112 10.81 1.78 6.11
C LEU A 112 11.65 2.29 4.95
N SER A 113 12.89 1.82 4.84
CA SER A 113 13.81 2.26 3.80
C SER A 113 13.78 1.33 2.58
N GLN A 114 14.32 1.82 1.46
CA GLN A 114 14.50 0.99 0.27
C GLN A 114 15.37 -0.23 0.57
N LYS A 115 16.39 -0.06 1.43
CA LYS A 115 17.24 -1.16 1.85
C LYS A 115 16.46 -2.23 2.61
N ASP A 116 15.57 -1.81 3.51
CA ASP A 116 14.73 -2.73 4.28
C ASP A 116 13.86 -3.58 3.35
N ILE A 117 13.29 -2.98 2.33
CA ILE A 117 12.46 -3.68 1.35
C ILE A 117 13.30 -4.66 0.54
N HIS A 118 14.45 -4.21 0.06
CA HIS A 118 15.36 -5.05 -0.72
C HIS A 118 15.86 -6.26 0.11
N ASP A 119 16.23 -6.02 1.37
CA ASP A 119 16.72 -7.08 2.25
C ASP A 119 15.66 -8.10 2.61
N ALA A 120 14.36 -7.72 2.55
CA ALA A 120 13.24 -8.63 2.81
C ALA A 120 13.08 -9.68 1.70
N PHE A 121 13.54 -9.40 0.51
CA PHE A 121 13.56 -10.36 -0.57
C PHE A 121 14.76 -11.30 -0.44
#